data_418544f9e9094e209891da3e7f9ae967
#
_entry.id   418544f9e9094e209891da3e7f9ae967
#
_cell.length_a   1.000
_cell.length_b   1.000
_cell.length_c   1.000
_cell.angle_alpha   90.00
_cell.angle_beta   90.00
_cell.angle_gamma   90.00
#
_symmetry.space_group_name_H-M   'P 1'
#
loop_
_entity.id
_entity.type
_entity.pdbx_description
1 polymer ?
#
loop_
_entity_poly.entity_id
_entity_poly.type
_entity_poly.pdbx_seq_one_letter_code
_entity_poly.pdbx_strand_id
1 'polypeptide(L)' 'MVLFLSFDLPRNTKEERKKAAEYRKRLVELGFDMKQYSLYEREVESDTTKDHLIGILKKEIPDDGMIT' A
#
# COMPACT_ATOMS: atom_id res chain seq x y z
N MET A 1 -9.68 -6.27 -13.15
CA MET A 1 -8.38 -6.70 -12.56
C MET A 1 -8.23 -6.09 -11.18
N VAL A 2 -7.81 -6.87 -10.22
CA VAL A 2 -7.65 -6.38 -8.84
C VAL A 2 -6.19 -6.44 -8.45
N LEU A 3 -5.69 -5.34 -7.89
CA LEU A 3 -4.33 -5.25 -7.37
C LEU A 3 -4.36 -5.44 -5.85
N PHE A 4 -3.65 -6.44 -5.38
CA PHE A 4 -3.53 -6.71 -3.95
C PHE A 4 -2.20 -6.20 -3.43
N LEU A 5 -2.25 -5.60 -2.25
CA LEU A 5 -1.06 -5.12 -1.56
C LEU A 5 -1.05 -5.68 -0.15
N SER A 6 -0.05 -6.48 0.16
CA SER A 6 0.21 -6.91 1.53
C SER A 6 1.23 -5.96 2.14
N PHE A 7 0.84 -5.31 3.21
CA PHE A 7 1.60 -4.20 3.77
C PHE A 7 1.71 -4.38 5.28
N ASP A 8 2.90 -4.74 5.73
CA ASP A 8 3.16 -4.97 7.14
C ASP A 8 4.45 -4.27 7.53
N LEU A 9 4.32 -3.16 8.25
CA LEU A 9 5.46 -2.38 8.73
C LEU A 9 5.65 -2.58 10.22
N PRO A 10 6.90 -2.53 10.70
CA PRO A 10 7.15 -2.58 12.13
C PRO A 10 6.51 -1.39 12.83
N ARG A 11 5.97 -1.61 14.04
CA ARG A 11 5.30 -0.59 14.83
C ARG A 11 5.80 -0.61 16.27
N ASN A 12 7.09 -0.83 16.44
CA ASN A 12 7.68 -0.94 17.77
C ASN A 12 8.00 0.42 18.38
N THR A 13 8.23 1.43 17.55
CA THR A 13 8.53 2.80 18.01
C THR A 13 7.43 3.75 17.56
N LYS A 14 7.40 4.95 18.18
CA LYS A 14 6.46 5.99 17.79
C LYS A 14 6.67 6.44 16.35
N GLU A 15 7.94 6.54 15.93
CA GLU A 15 8.26 6.93 14.56
C GLU A 15 7.79 5.91 13.56
N GLU A 16 7.96 4.62 13.85
CA GLU A 16 7.48 3.55 13.01
C GLU A 16 5.97 3.55 12.90
N ARG A 17 5.28 3.77 14.03
CA ARG A 17 3.81 3.88 14.04
C ARG A 17 3.33 5.06 13.20
N LYS A 18 4.01 6.19 13.30
CA LYS A 18 3.67 7.38 12.53
C LYS A 18 3.84 7.14 11.04
N LYS A 19 4.96 6.53 10.64
CA LYS A 19 5.19 6.19 9.24
C LYS A 19 4.16 5.20 8.72
N ALA A 20 3.83 4.18 9.50
CA ALA A 20 2.81 3.21 9.11
C ALA A 20 1.45 3.89 8.91
N ALA A 21 1.08 4.82 9.77
CA ALA A 21 -0.16 5.57 9.64
C ALA A 21 -0.17 6.43 8.38
N GLU A 22 0.95 7.07 8.05
CA GLU A 22 1.08 7.89 6.86
C GLU A 22 0.94 7.05 5.58
N TYR A 23 1.59 5.89 5.53
CA TYR A 23 1.48 5.00 4.39
C TYR A 23 0.08 4.45 4.23
N ARG A 24 -0.57 4.12 5.33
CA ARG A 24 -1.96 3.66 5.30
C ARG A 24 -2.87 4.73 4.72
N LYS A 25 -2.70 5.97 5.17
CA LYS A 25 -3.46 7.10 4.66
C LYS A 25 -3.21 7.27 3.16
N ARG A 26 -1.96 7.14 2.73
CA ARG A 26 -1.60 7.25 1.32
C ARG A 26 -2.27 6.17 0.48
N LEU A 27 -2.33 4.95 0.98
CA LEU A 27 -3.00 3.86 0.29
C LEU A 27 -4.48 4.17 0.08
N VAL A 28 -5.14 4.70 1.10
CA VAL A 28 -6.55 5.09 0.99
C VAL A 28 -6.71 6.21 -0.04
N GLU A 29 -5.83 7.18 -0.06
CA GLU A 29 -5.84 8.26 -1.06
C GLU A 29 -5.66 7.73 -2.48
N LEU A 30 -4.91 6.64 -2.64
CA LEU A 30 -4.70 6.00 -3.93
C LEU A 30 -5.87 5.09 -4.33
N GLY A 31 -6.90 5.00 -3.51
CA GLY A 31 -8.09 4.24 -3.82
C GLY A 31 -8.08 2.80 -3.32
N PHE A 32 -7.15 2.44 -2.47
CA PHE A 32 -7.11 1.10 -1.89
C PHE A 32 -8.11 0.96 -0.75
N ASP A 33 -8.70 -0.24 -0.65
CA ASP A 33 -9.57 -0.61 0.46
C ASP A 33 -8.84 -1.59 1.36
N MET A 34 -8.93 -1.37 2.66
CA MET A 34 -8.38 -2.31 3.62
C MET A 34 -9.38 -3.44 3.86
N LYS A 35 -9.02 -4.65 3.46
CA LYS A 35 -9.87 -5.83 3.63
C LYS A 35 -9.58 -6.56 4.93
N GLN A 36 -8.32 -6.59 5.31
CA GLN A 36 -7.87 -7.13 6.57
C GLN A 36 -6.72 -6.26 7.07
N TYR A 37 -6.34 -6.45 8.30
CA TYR A 37 -5.15 -5.80 8.82
C TYR A 37 -3.96 -6.16 7.95
N SER A 38 -3.32 -5.18 7.37
CA SER A 38 -2.19 -5.32 6.44
C SER A 38 -2.53 -5.85 5.04
N LEU A 39 -3.81 -6.04 4.70
CA LEU A 39 -4.19 -6.44 3.34
C LEU A 39 -5.07 -5.36 2.71
N TYR A 40 -4.61 -4.83 1.59
CA TYR A 40 -5.30 -3.78 0.83
C TYR A 40 -5.56 -4.26 -0.59
N GLU A 41 -6.65 -3.82 -1.17
CA GLU A 41 -6.94 -4.11 -2.56
C GLU A 41 -7.49 -2.89 -3.29
N ARG A 42 -7.27 -2.85 -4.59
CA ARG A 42 -7.85 -1.84 -5.46
C ARG A 42 -8.15 -2.46 -6.81
N GLU A 43 -9.35 -2.19 -7.31
CA GLU A 43 -9.69 -2.57 -8.67
C GLU A 43 -9.02 -1.61 -9.64
N VAL A 44 -8.35 -2.16 -10.64
CA VAL A 44 -7.67 -1.38 -11.70
C VAL A 44 -8.25 -1.77 -13.05
N GLU A 45 -8.35 -0.78 -13.94
CA GLU A 45 -8.98 -0.98 -15.23
C GLU A 45 -8.01 -1.53 -16.28
N SER A 46 -6.72 -1.27 -16.10
CA SER A 46 -5.72 -1.65 -17.10
C SER A 46 -4.36 -1.92 -16.46
N ASP A 47 -3.49 -2.60 -17.21
CA ASP A 47 -2.12 -2.84 -16.78
C ASP A 47 -1.33 -1.54 -16.63
N THR A 48 -1.63 -0.54 -17.43
CA THR A 48 -0.99 0.77 -17.35
C THR A 48 -1.25 1.41 -15.99
N THR A 49 -2.50 1.39 -15.53
CA THR A 49 -2.86 1.90 -14.21
C THR A 49 -2.18 1.12 -13.10
N LYS A 50 -2.15 -0.21 -13.25
CA LYS A 50 -1.48 -1.09 -12.29
C LYS A 50 0.00 -0.74 -12.17
N ASP A 51 0.69 -0.61 -13.30
CA ASP A 51 2.12 -0.29 -13.31
C ASP A 51 2.39 1.09 -12.72
N HIS A 52 1.53 2.05 -12.99
CA HIS A 52 1.64 3.39 -12.44
C HIS A 52 1.54 3.35 -10.91
N LEU A 53 0.56 2.63 -10.38
CA LEU A 53 0.39 2.49 -8.93
C LEU A 53 1.56 1.78 -8.28
N ILE A 54 2.04 0.70 -8.90
CA ILE A 54 3.20 -0.04 -8.40
C ILE A 54 4.43 0.88 -8.34
N GLY A 55 4.62 1.72 -9.35
CA GLY A 55 5.70 2.69 -9.38
C GLY A 55 5.64 3.68 -8.23
N ILE A 56 4.45 4.21 -7.94
CA ILE A 56 4.23 5.12 -6.81
C ILE A 56 4.52 4.41 -5.49
N LEU A 57 3.99 3.20 -5.33
CA LEU A 57 4.15 2.44 -4.09
C LEU A 57 5.62 2.10 -3.82
N LYS A 58 6.37 1.76 -4.85
CA LYS A 58 7.80 1.47 -4.70
C LYS A 58 8.61 2.68 -4.28
N LYS A 59 8.17 3.88 -4.67
CA LYS A 59 8.86 5.12 -4.29
C LYS A 59 8.52 5.57 -2.88
N GLU A 60 7.26 5.44 -2.50
CA GLU A 60 6.75 6.02 -1.25
C GLU A 60 6.70 5.04 -0.10
N ILE A 61 6.55 3.75 -0.39
CA ILE A 61 6.43 2.70 0.63
C ILE A 61 7.73 1.92 0.69
N PRO A 62 8.29 1.68 1.88
CA PRO A 62 9.54 0.93 2.02
C PRO A 62 9.39 -0.52 1.60
N ASP A 63 10.53 -1.17 1.32
CA ASP A 63 10.60 -2.52 0.76
C ASP A 63 10.02 -3.63 1.65
N ASP A 64 9.55 -3.29 2.84
CA ASP A 64 8.95 -4.25 3.77
C ASP A 64 7.54 -4.66 3.36
N GLY A 65 6.95 -3.99 2.37
CA GLY A 65 5.65 -4.36 1.82
C GLY A 65 5.79 -5.28 0.62
N MET A 66 4.85 -6.20 0.47
CA MET A 66 4.80 -7.10 -0.67
C MET A 66 3.66 -6.70 -1.60
N ILE A 67 3.96 -6.52 -2.89
CA ILE A 67 2.96 -6.14 -3.90
C ILE A 67 2.72 -7.33 -4.82
N THR A 68 1.49 -7.74 -4.96
CA THR A 68 1.10 -8.84 -5.85
C THR A 68 -0.05 -8.46 -6.77
#